data_81216042d3fcee6351990c25435a3c4b
#
_entry.id   81216042d3fcee6351990c25435a3c4b
#
_cell.length_a   1.000
_cell.length_b   1.000
_cell.length_c   1.000
_cell.angle_alpha   90.00
_cell.angle_beta   90.00
_cell.angle_gamma   90.00
#
_symmetry.space_group_name_H-M   'P 1'
#
loop_
_entity.id
_entity.type
_entity.pdbx_description
1 polymer ?
#
loop_
_entity_poly.entity_id
_entity_poly.type
_entity_poly.pdbx_seq_one_letter_code
_entity_poly.pdbx_strand_id
1 'polypeptide(L)' 'MKTSIQHILGENVRRGREATGLGKLQFCLTAGISRPELDHIESGNGNPKLETLVNLAACLDVEVWELLKPH' A
#
# COMPACT_ATOMS: atom_id res chain seq x y z
N MET A 1 8.51 -20.59 7.11
CA MET A 1 9.17 -19.28 7.18
C MET A 1 8.10 -18.19 7.20
N LYS A 2 8.24 -17.24 8.11
CA LYS A 2 7.25 -16.17 8.21
C LYS A 2 7.46 -15.15 7.08
N THR A 3 6.36 -14.76 6.45
CA THR A 3 6.38 -13.67 5.48
C THR A 3 6.58 -12.36 6.24
N SER A 4 7.43 -11.48 5.73
CA SER A 4 7.66 -10.20 6.38
C SER A 4 6.42 -9.31 6.31
N ILE A 5 6.27 -8.42 7.30
CA ILE A 5 5.16 -7.48 7.31
C ILE A 5 5.22 -6.54 6.10
N GLN A 6 6.42 -6.21 5.64
CA GLN A 6 6.59 -5.36 4.46
C GLN A 6 6.06 -6.05 3.20
N HIS A 7 6.27 -7.36 3.08
CA HIS A 7 5.77 -8.11 1.94
C HIS A 7 4.24 -8.17 1.98
N ILE A 8 3.67 -8.42 3.15
CA ILE A 8 2.22 -8.46 3.35
C ILE A 8 1.61 -7.12 2.96
N LEU A 9 2.18 -6.04 3.48
CA LEU A 9 1.72 -4.69 3.15
C LEU A 9 1.77 -4.44 1.64
N GLY A 10 2.89 -4.79 1.01
CA GLY A 10 3.08 -4.57 -0.42
C GLY A 10 2.05 -5.30 -1.26
N GLU A 11 1.75 -6.56 -0.92
CA GLU A 11 0.73 -7.31 -1.62
C GLU A 11 -0.65 -6.71 -1.43
N ASN A 12 -0.99 -6.33 -0.20
CA ASN A 12 -2.30 -5.76 0.09
C ASN A 12 -2.51 -4.42 -0.62
N VAL A 13 -1.47 -3.58 -0.66
CA VAL A 13 -1.54 -2.29 -1.36
C VAL A 13 -1.71 -2.52 -2.86
N ARG A 14 -0.92 -3.42 -3.45
CA ARG A 14 -1.01 -3.70 -4.88
C ARG A 14 -2.40 -4.24 -5.24
N ARG A 15 -2.91 -5.20 -4.49
CA ARG A 15 -4.22 -5.77 -4.76
C ARG A 15 -5.32 -4.73 -4.63
N GLY A 16 -5.23 -3.88 -3.60
CA GLY A 16 -6.20 -2.79 -3.43
C GLY A 16 -6.13 -1.81 -4.59
N ARG A 17 -4.92 -1.42 -4.99
CA ARG A 17 -4.75 -0.51 -6.11
C ARG A 17 -5.32 -1.10 -7.40
N GLU A 18 -4.98 -2.35 -7.69
CA GLU A 18 -5.49 -3.01 -8.88
C GLU A 18 -7.01 -3.10 -8.88
N ALA A 19 -7.59 -3.31 -7.72
CA ALA A 19 -9.04 -3.37 -7.59
C ALA A 19 -9.71 -2.02 -7.85
N THR A 20 -8.99 -0.90 -7.63
CA THR A 20 -9.54 0.43 -7.94
C THR A 20 -9.60 0.71 -9.44
N GLY A 21 -8.81 0.00 -10.22
CA GLY A 21 -8.68 0.26 -11.65
C GLY A 21 -7.79 1.45 -11.97
N LEU A 22 -7.22 2.12 -10.98
CA LEU A 22 -6.34 3.27 -11.20
C LEU A 22 -4.94 2.83 -11.61
N GLY A 23 -4.32 3.58 -12.52
CA GLY A 23 -2.90 3.42 -12.80
C GLY A 23 -2.07 3.91 -11.64
N LYS A 24 -0.78 3.57 -11.65
CA LYS A 24 0.11 3.92 -10.53
C LYS A 24 0.21 5.42 -10.30
N LEU A 25 0.30 6.21 -11.37
CA LEU A 25 0.41 7.66 -11.23
C LEU A 25 -0.84 8.24 -10.56
N GLN A 26 -2.01 7.86 -11.05
CA GLN A 26 -3.26 8.38 -10.51
C GLN A 26 -3.45 7.94 -9.06
N PHE A 27 -3.09 6.70 -8.75
CA PHE A 27 -3.16 6.19 -7.40
C PHE A 27 -2.25 7.00 -6.46
N CYS A 28 -1.02 7.28 -6.89
CA CYS A 28 -0.08 8.07 -6.10
C CYS A 28 -0.61 9.47 -5.81
N LEU A 29 -1.20 10.11 -6.83
CA LEU A 29 -1.77 11.43 -6.65
C LEU A 29 -2.92 11.40 -5.65
N THR A 30 -3.78 10.41 -5.73
CA THR A 30 -4.92 10.27 -4.83
C THR A 30 -4.48 9.97 -3.41
N ALA A 31 -3.50 9.08 -3.25
CA ALA A 31 -3.02 8.68 -1.93
C ALA A 31 -2.00 9.65 -1.32
N GLY A 32 -1.49 10.59 -2.12
CA GLY A 32 -0.53 11.56 -1.63
C GLY A 32 0.86 10.98 -1.38
N ILE A 33 1.28 10.01 -2.18
CA ILE A 33 2.61 9.40 -2.07
C ILE A 33 3.36 9.52 -3.40
N SER A 34 4.68 9.40 -3.34
CA SER A 34 5.49 9.43 -4.55
C SER A 34 5.49 8.06 -5.25
N ARG A 35 5.82 8.08 -6.55
CA ARG A 35 5.97 6.83 -7.31
C ARG A 35 7.06 5.93 -6.74
N PRO A 36 8.26 6.45 -6.43
CA PRO A 36 9.28 5.61 -5.80
C PRO A 36 8.81 4.99 -4.50
N GLU A 37 8.06 5.72 -3.68
CA GLU A 37 7.55 5.19 -2.42
C GLU A 37 6.56 4.05 -2.67
N LEU A 38 5.64 4.23 -3.63
CA LEU A 38 4.70 3.17 -3.99
C LEU A 38 5.44 1.93 -4.48
N ASP A 39 6.44 2.12 -5.36
CA ASP A 39 7.21 1.00 -5.88
C ASP A 39 7.95 0.25 -4.78
N HIS A 40 8.51 0.96 -3.81
CA HIS A 40 9.16 0.33 -2.65
C HIS A 40 8.16 -0.48 -1.82
N ILE A 41 7.00 0.10 -1.57
CA ILE A 41 5.97 -0.58 -0.77
C ILE A 41 5.50 -1.85 -1.49
N GLU A 42 5.17 -1.75 -2.77
CA GLU A 42 4.64 -2.90 -3.52
C GLU A 42 5.68 -3.98 -3.75
N SER A 43 6.96 -3.64 -3.74
CA SER A 43 8.03 -4.63 -3.88
C SER A 43 8.36 -5.35 -2.58
N GLY A 44 7.75 -4.96 -1.48
CA GLY A 44 8.01 -5.58 -0.18
C GLY A 44 9.21 -4.99 0.55
N ASN A 45 9.73 -3.84 0.08
CA ASN A 45 10.88 -3.18 0.68
C ASN A 45 10.53 -1.86 1.35
N GLY A 46 9.24 -1.52 1.42
CA GLY A 46 8.81 -0.25 1.98
C GLY A 46 8.84 -0.24 3.49
N ASN A 47 9.01 0.95 4.04
CA ASN A 47 8.91 1.18 5.47
C ASN A 47 8.17 2.49 5.66
N PRO A 48 6.87 2.53 5.33
CA PRO A 48 6.12 3.76 5.36
C PRO A 48 5.89 4.26 6.78
N LYS A 49 5.80 5.58 6.91
CA LYS A 49 5.38 6.19 8.16
C LYS A 49 3.91 5.86 8.42
N LEU A 50 3.51 5.96 9.68
CA LEU A 50 2.11 5.70 10.05
C LEU A 50 1.16 6.60 9.25
N GLU A 51 1.52 7.86 9.04
CA GLU A 51 0.71 8.79 8.25
C GLU A 51 0.49 8.27 6.83
N THR A 52 1.53 7.72 6.21
CA THR A 52 1.42 7.14 4.87
C THR A 52 0.45 5.94 4.88
N LEU A 53 0.53 5.10 5.90
CA LEU A 53 -0.39 3.97 6.05
C LEU A 53 -1.83 4.44 6.16
N VAL A 54 -2.06 5.51 6.94
CA VAL A 54 -3.40 6.08 7.09
C VAL A 54 -3.92 6.58 5.74
N ASN A 55 -3.06 7.27 4.99
CA ASN A 55 -3.43 7.78 3.67
C ASN A 55 -3.74 6.66 2.67
N LEU A 56 -2.94 5.61 2.69
CA LEU A 56 -3.18 4.45 1.82
C LEU A 56 -4.49 3.76 2.18
N ALA A 57 -4.73 3.55 3.46
CA ALA A 57 -5.95 2.91 3.93
C ALA A 57 -7.19 3.72 3.54
N ALA A 58 -7.12 5.04 3.71
CA ALA A 58 -8.22 5.92 3.32
C ALA A 58 -8.48 5.85 1.82
N CYS A 59 -7.41 5.85 1.01
CA CYS A 59 -7.53 5.77 -0.44
C CYS A 59 -8.15 4.44 -0.89
N LEU A 60 -7.88 3.36 -0.17
CA LEU A 60 -8.39 2.04 -0.47
C LEU A 60 -9.70 1.71 0.26
N ASP A 61 -10.18 2.62 1.08
CA ASP A 61 -11.41 2.46 1.87
C ASP A 61 -11.35 1.24 2.78
N VAL A 62 -10.22 1.09 3.49
CA VAL A 62 -10.01 0.02 4.46
C VAL A 62 -9.39 0.61 5.72
N GLU A 63 -9.36 -0.20 6.78
CA GLU A 63 -8.66 0.15 8.01
C GLU A 63 -7.17 -0.16 7.86
N VAL A 64 -6.32 0.57 8.59
CA VAL A 64 -4.88 0.36 8.53
C VAL A 64 -4.52 -1.10 8.83
N TRP A 65 -5.15 -1.70 9.85
CA TRP A 65 -4.82 -3.08 10.22
C TRP A 65 -5.11 -4.07 9.09
N GLU A 66 -6.07 -3.74 8.21
CA GLU A 66 -6.37 -4.62 7.08
C GLU A 66 -5.23 -4.65 6.06
N LEU A 67 -4.44 -3.58 5.99
CA LEU A 67 -3.27 -3.56 5.11
C LEU A 67 -2.13 -4.41 5.65
N LEU A 68 -2.16 -4.72 6.94
CA LEU A 68 -1.06 -5.41 7.60
C LEU A 68 -1.37 -6.86 7.91
N LYS A 69 -2.56 -7.33 7.60
CA LYS A 69 -2.92 -8.72 7.86
C LYS A 69 -2.68 -9.57 6.60
N PRO A 70 -2.23 -10.81 6.77
CA PRO A 70 -2.08 -11.72 5.63
C PRO A 70 -3.41 -11.96 4.93
N HIS A 71 -3.30 -12.22 3.67
CA HIS A 71 -4.46 -12.45 2.82
C HIS A 71 -4.95 -13.87 2.94
#